data_f45de802c6449006cd3362dfd2b4fb8c
#
_entry.id   f45de802c6449006cd3362dfd2b4fb8c
#
_cell.length_a   1.000
_cell.length_b   1.000
_cell.length_c   1.000
_cell.angle_alpha   90.00
_cell.angle_beta   90.00
_cell.angle_gamma   90.00
#
_symmetry.space_group_name_H-M   'P 1'
#
loop_
_entity.id
_entity.type
_entity.pdbx_description
1 polymer ?
#
loop_
_entity_poly.entity_id
_entity_poly.type
_entity_poly.pdbx_seq_one_letter_code
_entity_poly.pdbx_strand_id
1 'polypeptide(L)'
;MMCMFKNFFLILIISLIYLTSALAEKVIVFEFTEEEKKILKVRKVKKETTYTLGSNENGNFLKAEAEGKASGLGIEKKINLLKTPFINITWKVEKDLFGINEKSKKGHDYAARVFVIKKTGKTALSNRAINYVFSSNNNIGENWKSPFTKRSIDYVLASTKNNLNEWVTVKANVKDHFKKLHMIDVNEIEGVAIMTDTDNSKKSAIAYYQNIYFSSE
;
A
#
# COMPACT_ATOMS: atom_id res chain seq x y z
N MET A 1 -69.69 -39.78 -31.02
CA MET A 1 -68.89 -38.58 -31.36
C MET A 1 -68.09 -38.24 -30.08
N MET A 2 -66.81 -38.65 -30.08
CA MET A 2 -66.02 -38.71 -28.83
C MET A 2 -64.93 -37.64 -28.97
N CYS A 3 -65.01 -36.61 -28.15
CA CYS A 3 -64.07 -35.48 -28.16
C CYS A 3 -62.91 -35.81 -27.22
N MET A 4 -61.69 -36.00 -27.78
CA MET A 4 -60.46 -36.23 -27.02
C MET A 4 -59.90 -34.89 -26.56
N PHE A 5 -59.86 -34.62 -25.27
CA PHE A 5 -59.07 -33.54 -24.67
C PHE A 5 -57.61 -33.96 -24.57
N LYS A 6 -56.72 -33.28 -25.29
CA LYS A 6 -55.27 -33.37 -25.11
C LYS A 6 -54.84 -32.42 -24.01
N ASN A 7 -54.39 -32.99 -22.91
CA ASN A 7 -53.73 -32.23 -21.84
C ASN A 7 -52.28 -31.87 -22.28
N PHE A 8 -52.03 -30.58 -22.47
CA PHE A 8 -50.70 -30.04 -22.68
C PHE A 8 -50.07 -29.75 -21.28
N PHE A 9 -49.11 -30.58 -20.87
CA PHE A 9 -48.35 -30.35 -19.66
C PHE A 9 -47.20 -29.38 -20.02
N LEU A 10 -47.33 -28.13 -19.56
CA LEU A 10 -46.26 -27.11 -19.73
C LEU A 10 -45.27 -27.28 -18.57
N ILE A 11 -44.10 -27.88 -18.81
CA ILE A 11 -43.01 -28.00 -17.84
C ILE A 11 -42.28 -26.65 -17.84
N LEU A 12 -42.49 -25.86 -16.77
CA LEU A 12 -41.75 -24.63 -16.51
C LEU A 12 -40.42 -25.00 -15.86
N ILE A 13 -39.33 -24.99 -16.66
CA ILE A 13 -37.98 -25.14 -16.17
C ILE A 13 -37.53 -23.81 -15.56
N ILE A 14 -37.62 -23.71 -14.22
CA ILE A 14 -37.06 -22.59 -13.47
C ILE A 14 -35.55 -22.86 -13.38
N SER A 15 -34.75 -22.23 -14.24
CA SER A 15 -33.30 -22.21 -14.09
C SER A 15 -32.92 -21.30 -12.90
N LEU A 16 -32.60 -21.92 -11.77
CA LEU A 16 -32.06 -21.23 -10.60
C LEU A 16 -30.63 -20.78 -10.95
N ILE A 17 -30.48 -19.53 -11.35
CA ILE A 17 -29.16 -18.92 -11.52
C ILE A 17 -28.60 -18.66 -10.12
N TYR A 18 -27.72 -19.54 -9.63
CA TYR A 18 -26.95 -19.28 -8.44
C TYR A 18 -25.92 -18.18 -8.80
N LEU A 19 -26.22 -16.93 -8.41
CA LEU A 19 -25.21 -15.88 -8.32
C LEU A 19 -24.27 -16.25 -7.15
N THR A 20 -23.21 -16.99 -7.42
CA THR A 20 -22.11 -17.11 -6.48
C THR A 20 -21.40 -15.75 -6.48
N SER A 21 -21.65 -14.91 -5.48
CA SER A 21 -20.79 -13.77 -5.19
C SER A 21 -19.41 -14.33 -4.86
N ALA A 22 -18.47 -14.24 -5.81
CA ALA A 22 -17.09 -14.54 -5.52
C ALA A 22 -16.65 -13.53 -4.45
N LEU A 23 -16.31 -14.03 -3.26
CA LEU A 23 -15.72 -13.19 -2.23
C LEU A 23 -14.41 -12.62 -2.78
N ALA A 24 -14.27 -11.29 -2.71
CA ALA A 24 -13.05 -10.62 -3.16
C ALA A 24 -11.83 -11.21 -2.45
N GLU A 25 -10.86 -11.71 -3.23
CA GLU A 25 -9.64 -12.29 -2.65
C GLU A 25 -8.85 -11.16 -1.96
N LYS A 26 -8.49 -11.38 -0.69
CA LYS A 26 -7.75 -10.41 0.13
C LYS A 26 -6.51 -11.05 0.72
N VAL A 27 -5.36 -10.38 0.58
CA VAL A 27 -4.08 -10.76 1.19
C VAL A 27 -3.63 -9.67 2.14
N ILE A 28 -3.78 -9.90 3.44
CA ILE A 28 -3.34 -8.97 4.49
C ILE A 28 -1.82 -8.90 4.47
N VAL A 29 -1.25 -7.69 4.52
CA VAL A 29 0.19 -7.44 4.56
C VAL A 29 0.64 -7.11 5.98
N PHE A 30 -0.04 -6.17 6.64
CA PHE A 30 0.24 -5.76 8.01
C PHE A 30 -1.05 -5.77 8.83
N GLU A 31 -1.01 -6.44 9.98
CA GLU A 31 -2.07 -6.51 10.98
C GLU A 31 -1.78 -5.64 12.20
N PHE A 32 -0.52 -5.21 12.35
CA PHE A 32 -0.01 -4.41 13.46
C PHE A 32 -0.32 -5.00 14.84
N THR A 33 -0.07 -6.31 14.99
CA THR A 33 -0.13 -7.03 16.27
C THR A 33 1.24 -7.10 16.93
N GLU A 34 1.29 -7.43 18.24
CA GLU A 34 2.55 -7.65 18.95
C GLU A 34 3.32 -8.86 18.39
N GLU A 35 2.61 -9.89 17.93
CA GLU A 35 3.19 -11.07 17.31
C GLU A 35 3.82 -10.72 15.97
N GLU A 36 3.10 -9.97 15.13
CA GLU A 36 3.65 -9.52 13.85
C GLU A 36 4.87 -8.64 14.03
N LYS A 37 4.84 -7.69 14.96
CA LYS A 37 5.97 -6.79 15.25
C LYS A 37 7.27 -7.52 15.51
N LYS A 38 7.23 -8.71 16.12
CA LYS A 38 8.42 -9.54 16.40
C LYS A 38 9.08 -10.11 15.15
N ILE A 39 8.33 -10.30 14.08
CA ILE A 39 8.80 -10.88 12.81
C ILE A 39 9.12 -9.84 11.74
N LEU A 40 8.71 -8.58 11.92
CA LEU A 40 9.03 -7.51 10.99
C LEU A 40 10.53 -7.23 10.97
N LYS A 41 11.08 -7.10 9.76
CA LYS A 41 12.48 -6.75 9.56
C LYS A 41 12.67 -5.24 9.68
N VAL A 42 13.43 -4.82 10.67
CA VAL A 42 13.83 -3.41 10.83
C VAL A 42 14.97 -3.09 9.86
N ARG A 43 14.76 -2.09 9.01
CA ARG A 43 15.82 -1.50 8.19
C ARG A 43 16.16 -0.11 8.71
N LYS A 44 17.24 0.01 9.44
CA LYS A 44 17.78 1.27 9.94
C LYS A 44 18.63 1.94 8.86
N VAL A 45 18.26 3.16 8.48
CA VAL A 45 19.00 3.99 7.52
C VAL A 45 19.89 4.96 8.27
N LYS A 46 19.37 5.62 9.31
CA LYS A 46 20.12 6.53 10.16
C LYS A 46 19.85 6.23 11.64
N LYS A 47 19.04 6.94 12.32
CA LYS A 47 18.53 6.61 13.66
C LYS A 47 17.21 5.87 13.52
N GLU A 48 16.81 5.16 14.56
CA GLU A 48 15.58 4.39 14.51
C GLU A 48 14.36 5.26 14.78
N THR A 49 13.38 5.24 13.86
CA THR A 49 12.04 5.80 14.05
C THR A 49 11.36 5.08 15.20
N THR A 50 10.65 5.79 16.04
CA THR A 50 9.88 5.19 17.13
C THR A 50 8.57 4.65 16.59
N TYR A 51 8.35 3.33 16.76
CA TYR A 51 7.14 2.63 16.31
C TYR A 51 6.38 2.09 17.51
N THR A 52 5.14 2.54 17.72
CA THR A 52 4.26 2.15 18.82
C THR A 52 2.96 1.57 18.28
N LEU A 53 2.58 0.41 18.78
CA LEU A 53 1.28 -0.20 18.48
C LEU A 53 0.16 0.51 19.24
N GLY A 54 -1.01 0.57 18.61
CA GLY A 54 -2.23 1.08 19.21
C GLY A 54 -3.45 0.47 18.52
N SER A 55 -4.63 0.80 19.00
CA SER A 55 -5.90 0.36 18.40
C SER A 55 -6.95 1.46 18.46
N ASN A 56 -7.90 1.39 17.54
CA ASN A 56 -9.11 2.21 17.50
C ASN A 56 -10.31 1.32 17.09
N GLU A 57 -11.46 1.90 16.89
CA GLU A 57 -12.69 1.20 16.46
C GLU A 57 -12.54 0.42 15.14
N ASN A 58 -11.59 0.81 14.27
CA ASN A 58 -11.32 0.17 12.99
C ASN A 58 -10.19 -0.87 13.03
N GLY A 59 -9.66 -1.18 14.22
CA GLY A 59 -8.63 -2.20 14.44
C GLY A 59 -7.28 -1.63 14.88
N ASN A 60 -6.25 -2.46 14.79
CA ASN A 60 -4.89 -2.10 15.19
C ASN A 60 -4.25 -1.11 14.21
N PHE A 61 -3.39 -0.26 14.73
CA PHE A 61 -2.55 0.63 13.95
C PHE A 61 -1.12 0.69 14.49
N LEU A 62 -0.20 1.16 13.67
CA LEU A 62 1.16 1.48 14.07
C LEU A 62 1.35 3.00 13.99
N LYS A 63 1.66 3.62 15.13
CA LYS A 63 2.12 5.02 15.20
C LYS A 63 3.62 5.07 14.93
N ALA A 64 4.05 5.99 14.08
CA ALA A 64 5.45 6.22 13.74
C ALA A 64 5.83 7.68 14.04
N GLU A 65 6.93 7.87 14.81
CA GLU A 65 7.44 9.17 15.23
C GLU A 65 8.92 9.28 14.86
N ALA A 66 9.24 10.25 14.01
CA ALA A 66 10.61 10.48 13.56
C ALA A 66 11.03 11.94 13.79
N GLU A 67 12.26 12.14 14.27
CA GLU A 67 12.92 13.44 14.39
C GLU A 67 14.39 13.29 14.03
N GLY A 68 14.76 13.76 12.84
CA GLY A 68 16.08 13.53 12.26
C GLY A 68 16.46 12.05 12.13
N LYS A 69 15.46 11.17 11.99
CA LYS A 69 15.57 9.70 12.00
C LYS A 69 15.08 9.10 10.68
N ALA A 70 15.52 7.87 10.40
CA ALA A 70 15.04 7.09 9.26
C ALA A 70 15.21 5.60 9.54
N SER A 71 14.12 4.90 9.72
CA SER A 71 14.06 3.44 9.69
C SER A 71 12.70 2.96 9.15
N GLY A 72 12.69 1.80 8.56
CA GLY A 72 11.48 1.16 8.05
C GLY A 72 11.25 -0.20 8.68
N LEU A 73 10.01 -0.66 8.63
CA LEU A 73 9.59 -2.01 8.97
C LEU A 73 9.12 -2.71 7.71
N GLY A 74 9.60 -3.92 7.46
CA GLY A 74 9.27 -4.65 6.24
C GLY A 74 8.98 -6.12 6.46
N ILE A 75 8.20 -6.68 5.54
CA ILE A 75 7.90 -8.10 5.47
C ILE A 75 8.23 -8.63 4.07
N GLU A 76 8.89 -9.78 4.01
CA GLU A 76 9.03 -10.54 2.78
C GLU A 76 7.78 -11.42 2.60
N LYS A 77 6.96 -11.04 1.62
CA LYS A 77 5.71 -11.74 1.31
C LYS A 77 5.48 -11.72 -0.19
N LYS A 78 5.38 -12.90 -0.78
CA LYS A 78 5.01 -13.02 -2.19
C LYS A 78 3.53 -12.74 -2.36
N ILE A 79 3.20 -11.83 -3.29
CA ILE A 79 1.83 -11.45 -3.61
C ILE A 79 1.63 -11.59 -5.11
N ASN A 80 0.63 -12.38 -5.49
CA ASN A 80 0.27 -12.62 -6.88
C ASN A 80 -0.61 -11.48 -7.40
N LEU A 81 -0.01 -10.61 -8.24
CA LEU A 81 -0.68 -9.46 -8.83
C LEU A 81 -1.65 -9.80 -9.98
N LEU A 82 -1.71 -11.07 -10.41
CA LEU A 82 -2.76 -11.53 -11.34
C LEU A 82 -4.08 -11.77 -10.61
N LYS A 83 -4.01 -12.08 -9.30
CA LYS A 83 -5.18 -12.32 -8.45
C LYS A 83 -5.56 -11.09 -7.64
N THR A 84 -4.56 -10.46 -7.01
CA THR A 84 -4.76 -9.32 -6.11
C THR A 84 -3.87 -8.14 -6.51
N PRO A 85 -4.18 -7.44 -7.62
CA PRO A 85 -3.34 -6.35 -8.14
C PRO A 85 -3.43 -5.05 -7.33
N PHE A 86 -4.47 -4.86 -6.50
CA PHE A 86 -4.72 -3.62 -5.82
C PHE A 86 -4.15 -3.62 -4.39
N ILE A 87 -3.22 -2.72 -4.09
CA ILE A 87 -2.85 -2.42 -2.71
C ILE A 87 -3.85 -1.41 -2.14
N ASN A 88 -4.29 -1.68 -0.91
CA ASN A 88 -5.12 -0.79 -0.11
C ASN A 88 -4.31 -0.37 1.12
N ILE A 89 -4.30 0.92 1.42
CA ILE A 89 -3.53 1.51 2.51
C ILE A 89 -4.44 2.46 3.27
N THR A 90 -4.63 2.21 4.57
CA THR A 90 -5.25 3.16 5.48
C THR A 90 -4.15 3.80 6.32
N TRP A 91 -4.05 5.10 6.29
CA TRP A 91 -3.01 5.86 6.98
C TRP A 91 -3.49 7.24 7.40
N LYS A 92 -2.74 7.87 8.31
CA LYS A 92 -2.94 9.24 8.75
C LYS A 92 -1.59 9.93 8.94
N VAL A 93 -1.48 11.18 8.55
CA VAL A 93 -0.36 12.06 8.89
C VAL A 93 -0.86 13.12 9.85
N GLU A 94 -0.36 13.09 11.09
CA GLU A 94 -0.70 14.05 12.14
C GLU A 94 0.24 15.27 12.10
N LYS A 95 1.55 15.00 11.88
CA LYS A 95 2.57 16.03 11.73
C LYS A 95 3.32 15.80 10.42
N ASP A 96 3.18 16.76 9.51
CA ASP A 96 3.74 16.68 8.16
C ASP A 96 5.12 17.34 8.01
N LEU A 97 5.62 17.33 6.79
CA LEU A 97 6.92 17.88 6.41
C LEU A 97 6.75 19.06 5.44
N PHE A 98 5.77 19.91 5.66
CA PHE A 98 5.51 21.07 4.81
C PHE A 98 6.77 21.93 4.59
N GLY A 99 6.94 22.42 3.34
CA GLY A 99 8.01 23.31 2.93
C GLY A 99 9.34 22.62 2.54
N ILE A 100 9.39 21.27 2.45
CA ILE A 100 10.54 20.57 1.89
C ILE A 100 10.36 20.29 0.39
N ASN A 101 11.46 20.14 -0.34
CA ASN A 101 11.42 19.66 -1.73
C ASN A 101 11.64 18.14 -1.78
N GLU A 102 10.54 17.36 -1.73
CA GLU A 102 10.55 15.90 -1.73
C GLU A 102 11.25 15.29 -2.97
N LYS A 103 11.40 16.04 -4.06
CA LYS A 103 12.06 15.61 -5.30
C LYS A 103 13.60 15.76 -5.26
N SER A 104 14.14 16.35 -4.19
CA SER A 104 15.58 16.57 -3.99
C SER A 104 16.15 15.64 -2.91
N LYS A 105 17.44 15.31 -2.96
CA LYS A 105 18.10 14.51 -1.91
C LYS A 105 17.97 15.11 -0.52
N LYS A 106 18.02 16.45 -0.40
CA LYS A 106 17.95 17.17 0.88
C LYS A 106 16.54 17.13 1.51
N GLY A 107 15.51 16.97 0.71
CA GLY A 107 14.13 16.96 1.18
C GLY A 107 13.40 15.64 0.87
N HIS A 108 14.10 14.55 0.54
CA HIS A 108 13.47 13.27 0.25
C HIS A 108 13.08 12.52 1.52
N ASP A 109 12.19 13.14 2.29
CA ASP A 109 11.60 12.63 3.51
C ASP A 109 10.08 12.58 3.38
N TYR A 110 9.47 11.61 4.03
CA TYR A 110 8.01 11.45 4.02
C TYR A 110 7.51 11.08 5.41
N ALA A 111 6.44 11.76 5.84
CA ALA A 111 5.76 11.42 7.09
C ALA A 111 5.19 9.99 7.04
N ALA A 112 4.66 9.57 5.89
CA ALA A 112 4.24 8.19 5.67
C ALA A 112 4.54 7.74 4.24
N ARG A 113 5.10 6.52 4.12
CA ARG A 113 5.30 5.85 2.83
C ARG A 113 5.24 4.34 2.95
N VAL A 114 4.78 3.71 1.86
CA VAL A 114 4.68 2.25 1.71
C VAL A 114 5.44 1.84 0.46
N PHE A 115 6.45 0.99 0.64
CA PHE A 115 7.23 0.42 -0.46
C PHE A 115 6.61 -0.87 -0.92
N VAL A 116 6.44 -1.03 -2.22
CA VAL A 116 6.15 -2.32 -2.87
C VAL A 116 7.38 -2.70 -3.69
N ILE A 117 7.93 -3.88 -3.41
CA ILE A 117 9.26 -4.28 -3.88
C ILE A 117 9.17 -5.50 -4.78
N LYS A 118 9.70 -5.34 -6.01
CA LYS A 118 9.93 -6.42 -6.98
C LYS A 118 11.42 -6.77 -7.01
N LYS A 119 11.75 -8.02 -6.71
CA LYS A 119 13.11 -8.54 -6.91
C LYS A 119 13.34 -8.78 -8.41
N THR A 120 14.31 -8.08 -9.01
CA THR A 120 14.63 -8.19 -10.45
C THR A 120 16.01 -8.74 -10.72
N GLY A 121 16.70 -9.24 -9.70
CA GLY A 121 18.01 -9.87 -9.80
C GLY A 121 18.50 -10.44 -8.49
N LYS A 122 19.76 -10.90 -8.45
CA LYS A 122 20.33 -11.64 -7.31
C LYS A 122 20.64 -10.78 -6.06
N THR A 123 20.72 -9.46 -6.20
CA THR A 123 21.08 -8.55 -5.10
C THR A 123 19.96 -7.55 -4.83
N ALA A 124 19.91 -7.04 -3.62
CA ALA A 124 18.97 -5.97 -3.24
C ALA A 124 19.13 -4.71 -4.10
N LEU A 125 20.34 -4.46 -4.64
CA LEU A 125 20.62 -3.33 -5.51
C LEU A 125 19.93 -3.44 -6.89
N SER A 126 19.52 -4.64 -7.31
CA SER A 126 18.77 -4.83 -8.55
C SER A 126 17.26 -4.66 -8.37
N ASN A 127 16.74 -4.64 -7.14
CA ASN A 127 15.31 -4.52 -6.88
C ASN A 127 14.74 -3.23 -7.46
N ARG A 128 13.48 -3.29 -7.89
CA ARG A 128 12.67 -2.13 -8.25
C ARG A 128 11.59 -1.92 -7.20
N ALA A 129 11.29 -0.67 -6.90
CA ALA A 129 10.28 -0.35 -5.92
C ALA A 129 9.36 0.78 -6.42
N ILE A 130 8.11 0.71 -6.04
CA ILE A 130 7.21 1.85 -6.03
C ILE A 130 7.03 2.26 -4.59
N ASN A 131 7.31 3.52 -4.30
CA ASN A 131 7.05 4.18 -3.05
C ASN A 131 5.71 4.89 -3.13
N TYR A 132 4.68 4.35 -2.55
CA TYR A 132 3.45 5.10 -2.33
C TYR A 132 3.66 6.04 -1.16
N VAL A 133 3.47 7.34 -1.38
CA VAL A 133 3.76 8.37 -0.39
C VAL A 133 2.52 9.18 -0.02
N PHE A 134 2.43 9.54 1.25
CA PHE A 134 1.58 10.62 1.73
C PHE A 134 2.43 11.89 1.69
N SER A 135 2.27 12.67 0.64
CA SER A 135 3.11 13.84 0.40
C SER A 135 2.67 15.04 1.23
N SER A 136 3.63 15.78 1.73
CA SER A 136 3.39 17.06 2.40
C SER A 136 3.36 18.25 1.44
N ASN A 137 3.86 18.08 0.20
CA ASN A 137 4.12 19.24 -0.69
C ASN A 137 3.62 19.05 -2.12
N ASN A 138 3.34 17.82 -2.56
CA ASN A 138 2.97 17.53 -3.94
C ASN A 138 1.50 17.05 -4.04
N ASN A 139 0.96 17.01 -5.25
CA ASN A 139 -0.43 16.65 -5.49
C ASN A 139 -0.58 15.15 -5.75
N ILE A 140 -1.75 14.60 -5.46
CA ILE A 140 -2.10 13.20 -5.73
C ILE A 140 -1.92 12.90 -7.22
N GLY A 141 -1.31 11.76 -7.55
CA GLY A 141 -1.01 11.31 -8.91
C GLY A 141 0.37 11.76 -9.43
N GLU A 142 1.01 12.77 -8.81
CA GLU A 142 2.38 13.12 -9.17
C GLU A 142 3.33 11.97 -8.84
N ASN A 143 4.35 11.80 -9.67
CA ASN A 143 5.37 10.76 -9.47
C ASN A 143 6.72 11.19 -10.03
N TRP A 144 7.80 10.66 -9.47
CA TRP A 144 9.17 10.93 -9.91
C TRP A 144 10.12 9.81 -9.48
N LYS A 145 11.24 9.70 -10.15
CA LYS A 145 12.33 8.80 -9.75
C LYS A 145 12.96 9.31 -8.47
N SER A 146 13.17 8.43 -7.50
CA SER A 146 13.88 8.79 -6.28
C SER A 146 15.24 9.44 -6.58
N PRO A 147 15.59 10.54 -5.90
CA PRO A 147 16.88 11.23 -6.10
C PRO A 147 18.07 10.37 -5.66
N PHE A 148 17.85 9.27 -4.95
CA PHE A 148 18.88 8.32 -4.52
C PHE A 148 19.07 7.16 -5.48
N THR A 149 18.02 6.76 -6.21
CA THR A 149 18.11 5.64 -7.16
C THR A 149 16.98 5.68 -8.19
N LYS A 150 17.31 5.51 -9.46
CA LYS A 150 16.33 5.41 -10.55
C LYS A 150 15.49 4.12 -10.50
N ARG A 151 15.81 3.20 -9.58
CA ARG A 151 15.09 1.92 -9.37
C ARG A 151 13.93 2.02 -8.39
N SER A 152 13.78 3.15 -7.73
CA SER A 152 12.64 3.48 -6.89
C SER A 152 11.91 4.69 -7.48
N ILE A 153 10.59 4.61 -7.53
CA ILE A 153 9.74 5.70 -8.01
C ILE A 153 8.79 6.06 -6.87
N ASP A 154 8.77 7.34 -6.52
CA ASP A 154 7.84 7.90 -5.56
C ASP A 154 6.53 8.24 -6.29
N TYR A 155 5.41 7.83 -5.74
CA TYR A 155 4.07 8.06 -6.28
C TYR A 155 3.15 8.58 -5.19
N VAL A 156 2.59 9.77 -5.37
CA VAL A 156 1.72 10.41 -4.38
C VAL A 156 0.34 9.78 -4.43
N LEU A 157 -0.04 9.04 -3.38
CA LEU A 157 -1.39 8.48 -3.20
C LEU A 157 -2.28 9.34 -2.30
N ALA A 158 -1.69 10.09 -1.38
CA ALA A 158 -2.40 11.03 -0.52
C ALA A 158 -1.55 12.30 -0.30
N SER A 159 -2.20 13.39 0.09
CA SER A 159 -1.52 14.68 0.33
C SER A 159 -2.07 15.36 1.57
N THR A 160 -1.18 15.89 2.42
CA THR A 160 -1.59 16.66 3.61
C THR A 160 -2.24 18.00 3.26
N LYS A 161 -2.11 18.45 2.03
CA LYS A 161 -2.87 19.61 1.52
C LYS A 161 -4.38 19.41 1.64
N ASN A 162 -4.84 18.15 1.57
CA ASN A 162 -6.26 17.78 1.58
C ASN A 162 -6.67 17.09 2.88
N ASN A 163 -5.76 16.29 3.49
CA ASN A 163 -6.10 15.32 4.53
C ASN A 163 -5.11 15.31 5.70
N LEU A 164 -4.64 16.49 6.15
CA LEU A 164 -3.82 16.56 7.36
C LEU A 164 -4.64 16.15 8.58
N ASN A 165 -4.09 15.27 9.42
CA ASN A 165 -4.70 14.75 10.64
C ASN A 165 -6.00 13.94 10.43
N GLU A 166 -6.22 13.43 9.23
CA GLU A 166 -7.37 12.60 8.88
C GLU A 166 -6.93 11.19 8.49
N TRP A 167 -7.71 10.18 8.88
CA TRP A 167 -7.59 8.83 8.36
C TRP A 167 -8.10 8.78 6.93
N VAL A 168 -7.27 8.34 6.02
CA VAL A 168 -7.64 8.14 4.62
C VAL A 168 -7.30 6.73 4.16
N THR A 169 -8.20 6.12 3.40
CA THR A 169 -7.96 4.84 2.73
C THR A 169 -7.78 5.11 1.24
N VAL A 170 -6.67 4.65 0.70
CA VAL A 170 -6.32 4.80 -0.71
C VAL A 170 -6.11 3.43 -1.35
N LYS A 171 -6.33 3.36 -2.67
CA LYS A 171 -6.16 2.13 -3.46
C LYS A 171 -5.35 2.41 -4.72
N ALA A 172 -4.44 1.49 -5.08
CA ALA A 172 -3.65 1.59 -6.29
C ALA A 172 -3.46 0.24 -6.97
N ASN A 173 -3.56 0.19 -8.30
CA ASN A 173 -3.20 -0.98 -9.07
C ASN A 173 -1.67 -1.07 -9.21
N VAL A 174 -1.06 -1.95 -8.44
CA VAL A 174 0.39 -2.13 -8.38
C VAL A 174 0.95 -2.69 -9.70
N LYS A 175 0.25 -3.63 -10.33
CA LYS A 175 0.67 -4.21 -11.61
C LYS A 175 0.74 -3.14 -12.71
N ASP A 176 -0.28 -2.30 -12.80
CA ASP A 176 -0.33 -1.19 -13.77
C ASP A 176 0.74 -0.15 -13.49
N HIS A 177 0.99 0.16 -12.22
CA HIS A 177 2.04 1.11 -11.86
C HIS A 177 3.44 0.59 -12.20
N PHE A 178 3.76 -0.70 -11.97
CA PHE A 178 5.04 -1.26 -12.43
C PHE A 178 5.17 -1.18 -13.96
N LYS A 179 4.10 -1.49 -14.70
CA LYS A 179 4.09 -1.40 -16.16
C LYS A 179 4.29 0.04 -16.65
N LYS A 180 3.57 1.01 -16.08
CA LYS A 180 3.62 2.42 -16.51
C LYS A 180 4.92 3.12 -16.07
N LEU A 181 5.37 2.90 -14.84
CA LEU A 181 6.44 3.69 -14.22
C LEU A 181 7.82 3.06 -14.39
N HIS A 182 7.90 1.74 -14.33
CA HIS A 182 9.16 1.00 -14.50
C HIS A 182 9.30 0.36 -15.88
N MET A 183 8.27 0.38 -16.72
CA MET A 183 8.23 -0.27 -18.03
C MET A 183 8.48 -1.78 -17.95
N ILE A 184 8.03 -2.42 -16.87
CA ILE A 184 8.12 -3.87 -16.66
C ILE A 184 6.74 -4.46 -16.35
N ASP A 185 6.44 -5.62 -16.96
CA ASP A 185 5.26 -6.38 -16.59
C ASP A 185 5.61 -7.37 -15.47
N VAL A 186 4.90 -7.26 -14.36
CA VAL A 186 5.15 -8.06 -13.16
C VAL A 186 3.90 -8.81 -12.75
N ASN A 187 4.05 -10.12 -12.48
CA ASN A 187 2.95 -10.98 -12.03
C ASN A 187 2.96 -11.20 -10.52
N GLU A 188 4.07 -10.86 -9.86
CA GLU A 188 4.21 -10.95 -8.41
C GLU A 188 5.17 -9.90 -7.87
N ILE A 189 5.03 -9.55 -6.59
CA ILE A 189 6.00 -8.80 -5.79
C ILE A 189 6.48 -9.67 -4.62
N GLU A 190 7.63 -9.31 -4.01
CA GLU A 190 8.23 -10.15 -2.96
C GLU A 190 8.37 -9.45 -1.61
N GLY A 191 8.01 -8.19 -1.52
CA GLY A 191 8.11 -7.49 -0.25
C GLY A 191 7.31 -6.21 -0.19
N VAL A 192 6.88 -5.88 1.02
CA VAL A 192 6.25 -4.62 1.35
C VAL A 192 6.91 -4.06 2.59
N ALA A 193 7.13 -2.75 2.64
CA ALA A 193 7.68 -2.08 3.81
C ALA A 193 6.99 -0.74 4.02
N ILE A 194 6.96 -0.30 5.26
CA ILE A 194 6.53 1.04 5.65
C ILE A 194 7.72 1.83 6.18
N MET A 195 7.67 3.15 6.07
CA MET A 195 8.71 4.01 6.62
C MET A 195 8.19 5.42 6.89
N THR A 196 8.62 5.98 8.00
CA THR A 196 8.50 7.39 8.34
C THR A 196 9.90 7.91 8.57
N ASP A 197 10.31 8.91 7.79
CA ASP A 197 11.69 9.42 7.83
C ASP A 197 11.76 10.93 7.73
N THR A 198 12.78 11.48 8.37
CA THR A 198 13.03 12.92 8.49
C THR A 198 14.53 13.22 8.54
N ASP A 199 15.35 12.25 8.09
CA ASP A 199 16.80 12.34 8.28
C ASP A 199 17.49 13.28 7.28
N ASN A 200 16.85 13.58 6.16
CA ASN A 200 17.35 14.53 5.19
C ASN A 200 17.00 15.98 5.59
N SER A 201 15.75 16.24 5.91
CA SER A 201 15.23 17.57 6.28
C SER A 201 15.54 17.98 7.72
N LYS A 202 15.83 17.02 8.60
CA LYS A 202 16.00 17.21 10.06
C LYS A 202 14.75 17.71 10.78
N LYS A 203 13.62 17.62 10.13
CA LYS A 203 12.31 17.95 10.72
C LYS A 203 11.81 16.79 11.60
N SER A 204 10.59 16.90 12.08
CA SER A 204 9.88 15.85 12.79
C SER A 204 8.55 15.56 12.11
N ALA A 205 8.15 14.28 12.11
CA ALA A 205 6.90 13.82 11.54
C ALA A 205 6.22 12.81 12.46
N ILE A 206 4.89 12.76 12.40
CA ILE A 206 4.05 11.78 13.10
C ILE A 206 3.05 11.23 12.10
N ALA A 207 3.02 9.92 11.96
CA ALA A 207 2.09 9.22 11.07
C ALA A 207 1.57 7.93 11.70
N TYR A 208 0.50 7.40 11.11
CA TYR A 208 -0.16 6.18 11.54
C TYR A 208 -0.45 5.31 10.31
N TYR A 209 -0.27 4.01 10.45
CA TYR A 209 -0.53 3.01 9.43
C TYR A 209 -1.56 2.00 9.95
N GLN A 210 -2.55 1.67 9.14
CA GLN A 210 -3.60 0.71 9.46
C GLN A 210 -4.06 -0.02 8.19
N ASN A 211 -4.55 -1.25 8.30
CA ASN A 211 -5.23 -1.96 7.21
C ASN A 211 -4.46 -1.96 5.87
N ILE A 212 -3.22 -2.45 5.84
CA ILE A 212 -2.46 -2.58 4.59
C ILE A 212 -2.66 -4.00 4.05
N TYR A 213 -3.32 -4.11 2.88
CA TYR A 213 -3.63 -5.39 2.25
C TYR A 213 -3.72 -5.27 0.73
N PHE A 214 -3.64 -6.40 0.05
CA PHE A 214 -3.93 -6.51 -1.38
C PHE A 214 -5.30 -7.13 -1.62
N SER A 215 -5.97 -6.73 -2.71
CA SER A 215 -7.29 -7.24 -3.10
C SER A 215 -7.42 -7.43 -4.61
N SER A 216 -8.41 -8.25 -5.00
CA SER A 216 -8.78 -8.47 -6.40
C SER A 216 -9.52 -7.30 -7.04
N GLU A 217 -10.16 -6.46 -6.23
CA GLU A 217 -10.96 -5.30 -6.63
C GLU A 217 -10.76 -4.11 -5.70
#